data_6bc7f400b54441ad962ac6c888b8d186
#
_entry.id   6bc7f400b54441ad962ac6c888b8d186
#
_cell.length_a   1.000
_cell.length_b   1.000
_cell.length_c   1.000
_cell.angle_alpha   90.00
_cell.angle_beta   90.00
_cell.angle_gamma   90.00
#
_symmetry.space_group_name_H-M   'P 1'
#
loop_
_entity.id
_entity.type
_entity.pdbx_description
1 polymer ?
#
loop_
_entity_poly.entity_id
_entity_poly.type
_entity_poly.pdbx_seq_one_letter_code
_entity_poly.pdbx_strand_id
1 'polypeptide(L)'
;MAKRIDGKAIATQIKQELKEQVQQLAKDNITVTLAVIQVGQDPASCVYVRNKQRTCEELGIHSLSYELEETTSEEKLLSLIQELNAREDVDGILVQLPLPGYINEKDENVFDHACREHVAADESVGTNREGETCR
;
A
#
# COMPACT_ATOMS: atom_id res chain seq x y z
N MET A 1 -2.36 28.19 24.18
CA MET A 1 -3.58 27.40 23.96
C MET A 1 -3.25 26.17 23.11
N ALA A 2 -3.69 25.00 23.53
CA ALA A 2 -3.51 23.79 22.77
C ALA A 2 -4.38 23.81 21.49
N LYS A 3 -3.79 23.50 20.33
CA LYS A 3 -4.52 23.37 19.07
C LYS A 3 -4.97 21.92 18.92
N ARG A 4 -6.27 21.68 18.82
CA ARG A 4 -6.81 20.34 18.57
C ARG A 4 -6.53 19.94 17.13
N ILE A 5 -5.90 18.78 16.94
CA ILE A 5 -5.70 18.17 15.62
C ILE A 5 -6.94 17.34 15.31
N ASP A 6 -7.66 17.71 14.24
CA ASP A 6 -8.79 16.96 13.73
C ASP A 6 -8.32 16.07 12.56
N GLY A 7 -7.97 14.82 12.87
CA GLY A 7 -7.49 13.86 11.89
C GLY A 7 -8.51 13.54 10.79
N LYS A 8 -9.82 13.57 11.12
CA LYS A 8 -10.88 13.36 10.12
C LYS A 8 -10.94 14.48 9.09
N ALA A 9 -10.86 15.73 9.55
CA ALA A 9 -10.86 16.89 8.66
C ALA A 9 -9.64 16.89 7.74
N ILE A 10 -8.46 16.60 8.30
CA ILE A 10 -7.21 16.47 7.53
C ILE A 10 -7.31 15.37 6.50
N ALA A 11 -7.78 14.18 6.87
CA ALA A 11 -7.94 13.05 5.94
C ALA A 11 -8.92 13.39 4.82
N THR A 12 -10.03 14.08 5.11
CA THR A 12 -10.99 14.52 4.10
C THR A 12 -10.37 15.49 3.11
N GLN A 13 -9.59 16.45 3.60
CA GLN A 13 -8.89 17.41 2.76
C GLN A 13 -7.88 16.70 1.83
N ILE A 14 -7.03 15.82 2.39
CA ILE A 14 -6.05 15.05 1.60
C ILE A 14 -6.74 14.21 0.52
N LYS A 15 -7.84 13.54 0.86
CA LYS A 15 -8.61 12.76 -0.12
C LYS A 15 -9.15 13.64 -1.25
N GLN A 16 -9.63 14.83 -0.95
CA GLN A 16 -10.12 15.75 -1.97
C GLN A 16 -8.99 16.19 -2.91
N GLU A 17 -7.85 16.57 -2.36
CA GLU A 17 -6.67 16.96 -3.14
C GLU A 17 -6.17 15.81 -4.03
N LEU A 18 -6.08 14.58 -3.49
CA LEU A 18 -5.70 13.39 -4.25
C LEU A 18 -6.69 13.08 -5.37
N LYS A 19 -7.98 13.21 -5.10
CA LYS A 19 -9.02 12.98 -6.11
C LYS A 19 -8.87 13.93 -7.30
N GLU A 20 -8.59 15.19 -7.04
CA GLU A 20 -8.34 16.19 -8.09
C GLU A 20 -7.10 15.86 -8.90
N GLN A 21 -6.01 15.44 -8.25
CA GLN A 21 -4.77 15.01 -8.92
C GLN A 21 -5.00 13.77 -9.78
N VAL A 22 -5.69 12.76 -9.28
CA VAL A 22 -6.04 11.55 -10.04
C VAL A 22 -6.90 11.89 -11.24
N GLN A 23 -7.86 12.80 -11.11
CA GLN A 23 -8.70 13.25 -12.23
C GLN A 23 -7.89 14.00 -13.28
N GLN A 24 -6.87 14.77 -12.90
CA GLN A 24 -5.97 15.40 -13.86
C GLN A 24 -5.17 14.37 -14.65
N LEU A 25 -4.59 13.39 -13.97
CA LEU A 25 -3.86 12.29 -14.61
C LEU A 25 -4.75 11.49 -15.58
N ALA A 26 -6.01 11.27 -15.20
CA ALA A 26 -6.97 10.58 -16.06
C ALA A 26 -7.26 11.34 -17.36
N LYS A 27 -7.19 12.69 -17.37
CA LYS A 27 -7.30 13.48 -18.61
C LYS A 27 -6.14 13.24 -19.57
N ASP A 28 -4.99 12.89 -19.05
CA ASP A 28 -3.79 12.52 -19.81
C ASP A 28 -3.73 11.02 -20.13
N ASN A 29 -4.85 10.28 -19.94
CA ASN A 29 -4.97 8.83 -20.08
C ASN A 29 -4.03 8.03 -19.17
N ILE A 30 -3.68 8.59 -18.01
CA ILE A 30 -2.89 7.92 -16.99
C ILE A 30 -3.84 7.38 -15.92
N THR A 31 -3.82 6.07 -15.71
CA THR A 31 -4.56 5.38 -14.64
C THR A 31 -3.62 5.07 -13.50
N VAL A 32 -3.94 5.55 -12.30
CA VAL A 32 -3.18 5.22 -11.10
C VAL A 32 -3.64 3.88 -10.55
N THR A 33 -2.71 2.95 -10.34
CA THR A 33 -3.00 1.59 -9.88
C THR A 33 -2.21 1.27 -8.61
N LEU A 34 -2.93 0.84 -7.58
CA LEU A 34 -2.37 0.37 -6.31
C LEU A 34 -2.62 -1.12 -6.15
N ALA A 35 -1.58 -1.91 -5.98
CA ALA A 35 -1.67 -3.32 -5.61
C ALA A 35 -1.63 -3.46 -4.08
N VAL A 36 -2.60 -4.17 -3.52
CA VAL A 36 -2.67 -4.46 -2.08
C VAL A 36 -2.52 -5.95 -1.87
N ILE A 37 -1.53 -6.34 -1.09
CA ILE A 37 -1.23 -7.74 -0.77
C ILE A 37 -1.58 -7.99 0.70
N GLN A 38 -2.37 -9.02 0.94
CA GLN A 38 -2.69 -9.52 2.27
C GLN A 38 -2.32 -11.00 2.36
N VAL A 39 -1.65 -11.40 3.42
CA VAL A 39 -1.33 -12.80 3.73
C VAL A 39 -2.12 -13.25 4.95
N GLY A 40 -2.94 -14.29 4.78
CA GLY A 40 -3.86 -14.76 5.81
C GLY A 40 -5.17 -13.96 5.84
N GLN A 41 -6.03 -14.30 6.81
CA GLN A 41 -7.36 -13.74 6.96
C GLN A 41 -7.58 -13.15 8.35
N ASP A 42 -6.63 -12.36 8.82
CA ASP A 42 -6.82 -11.61 10.06
C ASP A 42 -8.03 -10.66 9.93
N PRO A 43 -9.02 -10.75 10.84
CA PRO A 43 -10.27 -9.98 10.72
C PRO A 43 -10.05 -8.46 10.67
N ALA A 44 -9.09 -7.94 11.44
CA ALA A 44 -8.77 -6.52 11.44
C ALA A 44 -8.15 -6.09 10.11
N SER A 45 -7.21 -6.89 9.59
CA SER A 45 -6.57 -6.65 8.29
C SER A 45 -7.58 -6.67 7.15
N CYS A 46 -8.53 -7.59 7.16
CA CYS A 46 -9.61 -7.65 6.15
C CYS A 46 -10.45 -6.36 6.13
N VAL A 47 -10.72 -5.78 7.29
CA VAL A 47 -11.44 -4.49 7.39
C VAL A 47 -10.60 -3.36 6.80
N TYR A 48 -9.31 -3.29 7.13
CA TYR A 48 -8.40 -2.27 6.61
C TYR A 48 -8.22 -2.35 5.09
N VAL A 49 -8.01 -3.55 4.56
CA VAL A 49 -7.90 -3.77 3.10
C VAL A 49 -9.17 -3.33 2.39
N ARG A 50 -10.33 -3.72 2.90
CA ARG A 50 -11.63 -3.31 2.33
C ARG A 50 -11.84 -1.79 2.36
N ASN A 51 -11.47 -1.14 3.45
CA ASN A 51 -11.55 0.31 3.56
C ASN A 51 -10.59 1.01 2.58
N LYS A 52 -9.39 0.47 2.37
CA LYS A 52 -8.43 0.98 1.39
C LYS A 52 -8.95 0.84 -0.04
N GLN A 53 -9.50 -0.32 -0.38
CA GLN A 53 -10.12 -0.55 -1.69
C GLN A 53 -11.24 0.45 -1.95
N ARG A 54 -12.14 0.63 -0.98
CA ARG A 54 -13.23 1.61 -1.09
C ARG A 54 -12.71 3.03 -1.25
N THR A 55 -11.68 3.41 -0.50
CA THR A 55 -11.07 4.74 -0.64
C THR A 55 -10.43 4.91 -2.03
N CYS A 56 -9.75 3.89 -2.55
CA CYS A 56 -9.22 3.92 -3.92
C CYS A 56 -10.33 4.14 -4.95
N GLU A 57 -11.45 3.42 -4.84
CA GLU A 57 -12.60 3.60 -5.72
C GLU A 57 -13.16 5.03 -5.65
N GLU A 58 -13.30 5.59 -4.43
CA GLU A 58 -13.77 6.97 -4.22
C GLU A 58 -12.85 8.02 -4.86
N LEU A 59 -11.55 7.73 -4.90
CA LEU A 59 -10.52 8.61 -5.47
C LEU A 59 -10.30 8.41 -6.98
N GLY A 60 -10.82 7.34 -7.56
CA GLY A 60 -10.56 6.96 -8.94
C GLY A 60 -9.24 6.22 -9.15
N ILE A 61 -8.66 5.67 -8.09
CA ILE A 61 -7.47 4.81 -8.12
C ILE A 61 -7.90 3.37 -8.38
N HIS A 62 -7.30 2.73 -9.37
CA HIS A 62 -7.51 1.31 -9.62
C HIS A 62 -6.83 0.47 -8.54
N SER A 63 -7.58 -0.40 -7.88
CA SER A 63 -7.05 -1.25 -6.81
C SER A 63 -6.99 -2.70 -7.25
N LEU A 64 -5.81 -3.30 -7.19
CA LEU A 64 -5.58 -4.74 -7.37
C LEU A 64 -5.42 -5.37 -5.99
N SER A 65 -6.23 -6.38 -5.67
CA SER A 65 -6.17 -7.08 -4.39
C SER A 65 -5.63 -8.49 -4.57
N TYR A 66 -4.62 -8.81 -3.79
CA TYR A 66 -4.00 -10.15 -3.72
C TYR A 66 -4.16 -10.71 -2.32
N GLU A 67 -5.06 -11.68 -2.20
CA GLU A 67 -5.29 -12.39 -0.94
C GLU A 67 -4.54 -13.73 -1.00
N LEU A 68 -3.48 -13.83 -0.23
CA LEU A 68 -2.65 -15.03 -0.14
C LEU A 68 -3.05 -15.86 1.07
N GLU A 69 -2.92 -17.17 0.94
CA GLU A 69 -3.16 -18.09 2.07
C GLU A 69 -2.14 -17.86 3.19
N GLU A 70 -2.56 -18.11 4.43
CA GLU A 70 -1.71 -17.98 5.62
C GLU A 70 -0.45 -18.87 5.54
N THR A 71 -0.52 -19.96 4.78
CA THR A 71 0.59 -20.89 4.53
C THR A 71 1.55 -20.42 3.42
N THR A 72 1.33 -19.25 2.82
CA THR A 72 2.17 -18.72 1.76
C THR A 72 3.60 -18.50 2.26
N SER A 73 4.58 -19.06 1.53
CA SER A 73 5.99 -18.89 1.87
C SER A 73 6.47 -17.45 1.62
N GLU A 74 7.50 -17.04 2.35
CA GLU A 74 8.16 -15.74 2.15
C GLU A 74 8.66 -15.60 0.70
N GLU A 75 9.25 -16.65 0.13
CA GLU A 75 9.71 -16.68 -1.26
C GLU A 75 8.59 -16.39 -2.26
N LYS A 76 7.40 -16.94 -2.02
CA LYS A 76 6.23 -16.70 -2.88
C LYS A 76 5.73 -15.26 -2.76
N LEU A 77 5.74 -14.70 -1.57
CA LEU A 77 5.40 -13.30 -1.35
C LEU A 77 6.40 -12.37 -2.04
N LEU A 78 7.69 -12.63 -1.90
CA LEU A 78 8.74 -11.86 -2.57
C LEU A 78 8.65 -11.96 -4.09
N SER A 79 8.37 -13.15 -4.63
CA SER A 79 8.17 -13.35 -6.07
C SER A 79 7.00 -12.53 -6.60
N LEU A 80 5.90 -12.47 -5.85
CA LEU A 80 4.74 -11.64 -6.22
C LEU A 80 5.09 -10.14 -6.21
N ILE A 81 5.83 -9.68 -5.19
CA ILE A 81 6.28 -8.29 -5.11
C ILE A 81 7.18 -7.95 -6.32
N GLN A 82 8.12 -8.83 -6.66
CA GLN A 82 9.01 -8.65 -7.82
C GLN A 82 8.22 -8.62 -9.13
N GLU A 83 7.23 -9.50 -9.28
CA GLU A 83 6.35 -9.52 -10.45
C GLU A 83 5.57 -8.21 -10.58
N LEU A 84 5.01 -7.71 -9.49
CA LEU A 84 4.28 -6.45 -9.47
C LEU A 84 5.19 -5.25 -9.75
N ASN A 85 6.42 -5.26 -9.23
CA ASN A 85 7.41 -4.21 -9.50
C ASN A 85 7.82 -4.17 -10.99
N ALA A 86 7.81 -5.30 -11.67
CA ALA A 86 8.12 -5.38 -13.10
C ALA A 86 6.95 -4.92 -14.00
N ARG A 87 5.76 -4.75 -13.45
CA ARG A 87 4.58 -4.30 -14.21
C ARG A 87 4.56 -2.79 -14.35
N GLU A 88 4.50 -2.32 -15.58
CA GLU A 88 4.41 -0.88 -15.89
C GLU A 88 3.04 -0.27 -15.54
N ASP A 89 2.01 -1.10 -15.38
CA ASP A 89 0.64 -0.67 -15.03
C ASP A 89 0.37 -0.61 -13.52
N VAL A 90 1.37 -0.90 -12.68
CA VAL A 90 1.29 -0.81 -11.20
C VAL A 90 2.17 0.32 -10.71
N ASP A 91 1.55 1.31 -10.07
CA ASP A 91 2.23 2.52 -9.59
C ASP A 91 2.64 2.41 -8.12
N GLY A 92 1.96 1.56 -7.35
CA GLY A 92 2.28 1.34 -5.94
C GLY A 92 1.88 -0.05 -5.47
N ILE A 93 2.60 -0.53 -4.45
CA ILE A 93 2.32 -1.82 -3.80
C ILE A 93 2.22 -1.59 -2.30
N LEU A 94 1.18 -2.13 -1.69
CA LEU A 94 0.96 -2.11 -0.25
C LEU A 94 0.91 -3.53 0.28
N VAL A 95 1.80 -3.88 1.20
CA VAL A 95 1.74 -5.13 1.95
C VAL A 95 1.07 -4.88 3.28
N GLN A 96 -0.11 -5.46 3.47
CA GLN A 96 -0.89 -5.28 4.70
C GLN A 96 -0.27 -6.08 5.84
N LEU A 97 0.05 -5.40 6.95
CA LEU A 97 0.47 -6.02 8.20
C LEU A 97 -0.76 -6.40 9.07
N PRO A 98 -0.66 -7.38 9.98
CA PRO A 98 0.51 -8.23 10.23
C PRO A 98 0.70 -9.33 9.19
N LEU A 99 1.95 -9.75 9.01
CA LEU A 99 2.29 -10.96 8.27
C LEU A 99 2.33 -12.19 9.20
N PRO A 100 2.16 -13.42 8.69
CA PRO A 100 2.37 -14.62 9.50
C PRO A 100 3.75 -14.62 10.17
N GLY A 101 3.83 -15.13 11.42
CA GLY A 101 5.01 -15.00 12.25
C GLY A 101 6.30 -15.66 11.73
N TYR A 102 6.19 -16.54 10.71
CA TYR A 102 7.34 -17.14 10.02
C TYR A 102 7.89 -16.25 8.89
N ILE A 103 7.14 -15.22 8.48
CA ILE A 103 7.63 -14.18 7.58
C ILE A 103 8.21 -13.06 8.43
N ASN A 104 9.49 -12.78 8.26
CA ASN A 104 10.15 -11.77 9.08
C ASN A 104 9.81 -10.37 8.55
N GLU A 105 8.87 -9.71 9.22
CA GLU A 105 8.47 -8.32 8.88
C GLU A 105 9.62 -7.33 8.98
N LYS A 106 10.66 -7.67 9.73
CA LYS A 106 11.86 -6.84 9.92
C LYS A 106 13.01 -7.22 8.99
N ASP A 107 12.82 -8.29 8.21
CA ASP A 107 13.87 -8.69 7.30
C ASP A 107 13.91 -7.71 6.12
N GLU A 108 15.10 -7.20 5.90
CA GLU A 108 15.43 -6.24 4.85
C GLU A 108 14.92 -6.69 3.47
N ASN A 109 14.69 -8.00 3.29
CA ASN A 109 14.26 -8.55 2.00
C ASN A 109 12.82 -8.22 1.63
N VAL A 110 11.87 -8.21 2.58
CA VAL A 110 10.46 -7.88 2.28
C VAL A 110 10.30 -6.38 2.12
N PHE A 111 10.90 -5.58 3.02
CA PHE A 111 10.75 -4.13 3.00
C PHE A 111 11.72 -3.43 2.06
N ASP A 112 12.95 -3.89 1.89
CA ASP A 112 13.90 -3.30 0.93
C ASP A 112 13.45 -3.48 -0.52
N HIS A 113 12.85 -4.62 -0.87
CA HIS A 113 12.25 -4.79 -2.18
C HIS A 113 11.00 -3.93 -2.34
N ALA A 114 10.23 -3.80 -1.25
CA ALA A 114 9.04 -3.01 -1.21
C ALA A 114 9.32 -1.49 -1.27
N CYS A 115 10.29 -1.00 -0.52
CA CYS A 115 10.62 0.43 -0.46
C CYS A 115 11.44 0.95 -1.64
N ARG A 116 12.18 0.13 -2.34
CA ARG A 116 12.98 0.58 -3.49
C ARG A 116 12.15 0.95 -4.71
N GLU A 117 10.96 0.39 -4.82
CA GLU A 117 10.20 0.43 -6.06
C GLU A 117 8.69 0.70 -5.88
N HIS A 118 8.29 1.56 -4.90
CA HIS A 118 6.90 1.99 -4.70
C HIS A 118 6.03 1.17 -3.73
N VAL A 119 6.58 0.61 -2.66
CA VAL A 119 5.81 -0.07 -1.62
C VAL A 119 5.70 0.75 -0.34
N ALA A 120 4.50 0.92 0.16
CA ALA A 120 4.24 1.45 1.50
C ALA A 120 3.75 0.33 2.43
N ALA A 121 4.36 0.21 3.60
CA ALA A 121 3.82 -0.60 4.69
C ALA A 121 2.83 0.23 5.52
N ASP A 122 1.76 -0.41 6.00
CA ASP A 122 0.58 0.28 6.54
C ASP A 122 0.80 1.06 7.85
N GLU A 123 1.80 0.76 8.64
CA GLU A 123 2.01 1.40 9.95
C GLU A 123 3.36 2.09 10.13
N SER A 124 4.25 1.96 9.22
CA SER A 124 5.51 2.69 9.25
C SER A 124 5.85 3.15 7.85
N VAL A 125 6.02 4.43 7.70
CA VAL A 125 6.72 4.94 6.54
C VAL A 125 8.09 4.27 6.57
N GLY A 126 8.30 3.30 5.69
CA GLY A 126 9.58 2.62 5.59
C GLY A 126 10.66 3.65 5.27
N THR A 127 11.73 3.62 6.02
CA THR A 127 12.94 4.36 5.67
C THR A 127 13.86 3.39 4.94
N ASN A 128 14.41 3.80 3.79
CA ASN A 128 15.49 3.05 3.16
C ASN A 128 16.74 3.05 4.06
N ARG A 129 17.74 2.25 3.71
CA ARG A 129 19.03 2.19 4.45
C ARG A 129 19.74 3.54 4.61
N GLU A 130 19.39 4.53 3.82
CA GLU A 130 19.97 5.88 3.84
C GLU A 130 19.12 6.85 4.69
N GLY A 131 18.04 6.36 5.31
CA GLY A 131 17.18 7.14 6.20
C GLY A 131 16.20 8.05 5.46
N GLU A 132 16.05 7.89 4.16
CA GLU A 132 15.06 8.62 3.38
C GLU A 132 13.69 7.94 3.46
N THR A 133 12.65 8.75 3.65
CA THR A 133 11.27 8.28 3.68
C THR A 133 10.83 7.92 2.26
N CYS A 134 10.35 6.71 2.04
CA CYS A 134 9.69 6.36 0.78
C CYS A 134 8.46 7.29 0.60
N ARG A 135 8.48 8.10 -0.42
CA ARG A 135 7.39 9.03 -0.77
C ARG A 135 6.43 8.36 -1.73
#